data_563fedd160f15c847c1258d40e5c83d2
#
_entry.id   563fedd160f15c847c1258d40e5c83d2
#
_cell.length_a   1.000
_cell.length_b   1.000
_cell.length_c   1.000
_cell.angle_alpha   90.00
_cell.angle_beta   90.00
_cell.angle_gamma   90.00
#
_symmetry.space_group_name_H-M   'P 1'
#
loop_
_entity.id
_entity.type
_entity.pdbx_description
1 polymer ?
#
loop_
_entity_poly.entity_id
_entity_poly.type
_entity_poly.pdbx_seq_one_letter_code
_entity_poly.pdbx_strand_id
1 'polypeptide(L)'
;MANTSATGGYLRPELPWLAGDDLDDVFQRLTVGITGLPGSMVRPRWQPDPPKTPEHDQDWVALGVTVETPDAGPSIQHRPAGEGHDIETRHFNIDVQFSCYGPHAAALAQAIRSGLSIPQNIEQIRPIGFVSTGQAVRVPELVNQRHYNRVDFTAFFRLARQQRYAALNVLEVPLQLNKD
;
A
#
# COMPACT_ATOMS: atom_id res chain seq x y z
N MET A 1 5.67 30.31 -3.91
CA MET A 1 4.23 30.04 -3.96
C MET A 1 4.00 28.84 -4.87
N ALA A 2 3.02 27.99 -4.56
CA ALA A 2 2.61 26.93 -5.47
C ALA A 2 1.79 27.53 -6.62
N ASN A 3 1.91 26.97 -7.83
CA ASN A 3 1.10 27.38 -8.96
C ASN A 3 -0.35 26.93 -8.77
N THR A 4 -1.29 27.73 -9.31
CA THR A 4 -2.70 27.41 -9.42
C THR A 4 -3.12 27.46 -10.90
N SER A 5 -4.34 27.02 -11.22
CA SER A 5 -4.86 27.14 -12.59
C SER A 5 -4.94 28.59 -13.10
N ALA A 6 -5.05 29.58 -12.21
CA ALA A 6 -5.06 31.00 -12.56
C ALA A 6 -3.65 31.56 -12.85
N THR A 7 -2.60 31.03 -12.22
CA THR A 7 -1.22 31.52 -12.43
C THR A 7 -0.52 30.81 -13.59
N GLY A 8 -1.08 29.69 -14.06
CA GLY A 8 -0.45 28.84 -15.05
C GLY A 8 0.75 28.04 -14.50
N GLY A 9 1.41 27.30 -15.38
CA GLY A 9 2.53 26.42 -15.02
C GLY A 9 2.07 25.06 -14.50
N TYR A 10 3.01 24.31 -13.86
CA TYR A 10 2.72 22.96 -13.37
C TYR A 10 1.97 22.99 -12.04
N LEU A 11 0.82 22.31 -11.98
CA LEU A 11 0.12 22.06 -10.73
C LEU A 11 0.77 20.90 -9.99
N ARG A 12 1.02 21.09 -8.70
CA ARG A 12 1.56 20.03 -7.82
C ARG A 12 0.44 19.49 -6.94
N PRO A 13 0.43 18.19 -6.64
CA PRO A 13 -0.51 17.64 -5.67
C PRO A 13 -0.27 18.24 -4.29
N GLU A 14 -1.35 18.51 -3.56
CA GLU A 14 -1.32 19.13 -2.23
C GLU A 14 -1.13 18.12 -1.10
N LEU A 15 -1.53 16.88 -1.33
CA LEU A 15 -1.49 15.83 -0.31
C LEU A 15 -0.36 14.84 -0.59
N PRO A 16 0.34 14.35 0.45
CA PRO A 16 1.29 13.26 0.29
C PRO A 16 0.57 11.97 -0.12
N TRP A 17 1.25 11.16 -0.91
CA TRP A 17 0.77 9.84 -1.28
C TRP A 17 1.17 8.83 -0.20
N LEU A 18 0.23 7.93 0.15
CA LEU A 18 0.57 6.72 0.87
C LEU A 18 1.28 5.77 -0.10
N ALA A 19 2.58 5.59 0.01
CA ALA A 19 3.41 4.82 -0.93
C ALA A 19 4.63 4.21 -0.25
N GLY A 20 5.20 3.18 -0.86
CA GLY A 20 6.46 2.59 -0.40
C GLY A 20 6.44 2.18 1.07
N ASP A 21 7.36 2.72 1.84
CA ASP A 21 7.57 2.37 3.25
C ASP A 21 6.33 2.59 4.12
N ASP A 22 5.50 3.62 3.81
CA ASP A 22 4.24 3.87 4.53
C ASP A 22 3.26 2.70 4.38
N LEU A 23 3.21 2.07 3.19
CA LEU A 23 2.37 0.88 2.95
C LEU A 23 2.91 -0.34 3.67
N ASP A 24 4.22 -0.53 3.67
CA ASP A 24 4.86 -1.64 4.38
C ASP A 24 4.57 -1.56 5.88
N ASP A 25 4.58 -0.38 6.47
CA ASP A 25 4.21 -0.14 7.86
C ASP A 25 2.73 -0.45 8.14
N VAL A 26 1.83 -0.14 7.21
CA VAL A 26 0.41 -0.49 7.33
C VAL A 26 0.24 -2.01 7.35
N PHE A 27 0.88 -2.73 6.43
CA PHE A 27 0.81 -4.19 6.36
C PHE A 27 1.54 -4.87 7.51
N GLN A 28 2.61 -4.27 8.05
CA GLN A 28 3.26 -4.73 9.26
C GLN A 28 2.28 -4.71 10.45
N ARG A 29 1.62 -3.57 10.71
CA ARG A 29 0.65 -3.45 11.81
C ARG A 29 -0.52 -4.43 11.66
N LEU A 30 -1.03 -4.59 10.45
CA LEU A 30 -2.08 -5.57 10.16
C LEU A 30 -1.63 -6.99 10.51
N THR A 31 -0.42 -7.36 10.07
CA THR A 31 0.13 -8.70 10.31
C THR A 31 0.40 -8.96 11.79
N VAL A 32 0.92 -7.97 12.52
CA VAL A 32 1.05 -8.02 13.99
C VAL A 32 -0.29 -8.27 14.64
N GLY A 33 -1.32 -7.54 14.23
CA GLY A 33 -2.68 -7.70 14.78
C GLY A 33 -3.28 -9.09 14.51
N ILE A 34 -3.05 -9.65 13.32
CA ILE A 34 -3.57 -10.98 12.94
C ILE A 34 -2.81 -12.10 13.65
N THR A 35 -1.48 -12.02 13.73
CA THR A 35 -0.64 -13.12 14.21
C THR A 35 -0.39 -13.09 15.72
N GLY A 36 -0.48 -11.90 16.34
CA GLY A 36 -0.07 -11.68 17.71
C GLY A 36 1.44 -11.70 17.94
N LEU A 37 2.25 -11.79 16.87
CA LEU A 37 3.70 -11.72 16.98
C LEU A 37 4.14 -10.32 17.45
N PRO A 38 5.25 -10.23 18.20
CA PRO A 38 5.87 -8.93 18.48
C PRO A 38 6.21 -8.18 17.19
N GLY A 39 6.09 -6.85 17.17
CA GLY A 39 6.40 -6.03 16.00
C GLY A 39 7.84 -6.23 15.48
N SER A 40 8.78 -6.56 16.36
CA SER A 40 10.16 -6.91 15.97
C SER A 40 10.29 -8.22 15.19
N MET A 41 9.27 -9.09 15.24
CA MET A 41 9.19 -10.35 14.52
C MET A 41 8.32 -10.28 13.25
N VAL A 42 7.72 -9.13 12.97
CA VAL A 42 7.05 -8.83 11.71
C VAL A 42 7.81 -7.68 11.06
N ARG A 43 8.53 -7.96 9.99
CA ARG A 43 9.54 -7.05 9.45
C ARG A 43 9.22 -6.62 8.04
N PRO A 44 9.15 -5.32 7.75
CA PRO A 44 9.19 -4.85 6.39
C PRO A 44 10.46 -5.33 5.68
N ARG A 45 10.35 -5.62 4.39
CA ARG A 45 11.50 -5.91 3.54
C ARG A 45 12.25 -4.61 3.22
N TRP A 46 13.45 -4.73 2.71
CA TRP A 46 14.24 -3.61 2.15
C TRP A 46 14.51 -2.46 3.13
N GLN A 47 14.63 -2.78 4.41
CA GLN A 47 15.08 -1.79 5.39
C GLN A 47 16.54 -1.40 5.11
N PRO A 48 16.89 -0.11 5.18
CA PRO A 48 18.27 0.35 4.99
C PRO A 48 19.25 -0.32 5.95
N ASP A 49 18.87 -0.45 7.21
CA ASP A 49 19.63 -1.13 8.26
C ASP A 49 18.81 -2.33 8.80
N PRO A 50 18.84 -3.49 8.12
CA PRO A 50 18.03 -4.62 8.55
C PRO A 50 18.55 -5.17 9.90
N PRO A 51 17.65 -5.40 10.87
CA PRO A 51 18.06 -6.02 12.14
C PRO A 51 18.53 -7.45 11.91
N LYS A 52 19.36 -7.96 12.85
CA LYS A 52 19.85 -9.36 12.79
C LYS A 52 18.67 -10.32 12.53
N THR A 53 18.86 -11.23 11.59
CA THR A 53 17.88 -12.30 11.31
C THR A 53 17.59 -13.09 12.58
N PRO A 54 16.31 -13.36 12.91
CA PRO A 54 15.96 -14.19 14.06
C PRO A 54 16.55 -15.59 13.98
N GLU A 55 16.73 -16.22 15.13
CA GLU A 55 17.23 -17.59 15.18
C GLU A 55 16.23 -18.57 14.54
N HIS A 56 16.72 -19.72 14.09
CA HIS A 56 15.97 -20.71 13.32
C HIS A 56 14.75 -21.34 14.04
N ASP A 57 14.73 -21.25 15.36
CA ASP A 57 13.67 -21.72 16.25
C ASP A 57 12.63 -20.65 16.58
N GLN A 58 12.78 -19.45 16.03
CA GLN A 58 11.86 -18.34 16.22
C GLN A 58 10.95 -18.16 15.00
N ASP A 59 9.66 -17.98 15.28
CA ASP A 59 8.69 -17.65 14.26
C ASP A 59 8.74 -16.15 13.95
N TRP A 60 8.80 -15.80 12.68
CA TRP A 60 8.78 -14.42 12.24
C TRP A 60 8.27 -14.29 10.79
N VAL A 61 7.93 -13.09 10.40
CA VAL A 61 7.40 -12.78 9.07
C VAL A 61 8.18 -11.62 8.45
N ALA A 62 8.61 -11.80 7.21
CA ALA A 62 9.03 -10.69 6.35
C ALA A 62 7.92 -10.39 5.36
N LEU A 63 7.60 -9.12 5.18
CA LEU A 63 6.60 -8.66 4.22
C LEU A 63 7.05 -7.41 3.48
N GLY A 64 6.41 -7.13 2.36
CA GLY A 64 6.63 -5.88 1.62
C GLY A 64 5.81 -5.83 0.34
N VAL A 65 5.51 -4.62 -0.08
CA VAL A 65 4.85 -4.35 -1.35
C VAL A 65 5.82 -4.63 -2.48
N THR A 66 5.51 -5.61 -3.32
CA THR A 66 6.37 -6.02 -4.43
C THR A 66 5.97 -5.41 -5.76
N VAL A 67 4.67 -5.17 -5.95
CA VAL A 67 4.13 -4.60 -7.18
C VAL A 67 3.04 -3.61 -6.82
N GLU A 68 3.04 -2.49 -7.52
CA GLU A 68 1.98 -1.49 -7.49
C GLU A 68 1.62 -1.11 -8.92
N THR A 69 0.41 -1.45 -9.34
CA THR A 69 -0.04 -1.23 -10.71
C THR A 69 -1.30 -0.39 -10.72
N PRO A 70 -1.32 0.74 -11.45
CA PRO A 70 -2.55 1.48 -11.65
C PRO A 70 -3.55 0.62 -12.45
N ASP A 71 -4.80 0.60 -12.02
CA ASP A 71 -5.89 -0.16 -12.63
C ASP A 71 -6.32 0.46 -13.98
N ALA A 72 -6.58 1.79 -13.95
CA ALA A 72 -7.03 2.54 -15.11
C ALA A 72 -6.52 3.99 -15.05
N GLY A 73 -6.92 4.80 -16.02
CA GLY A 73 -6.70 6.25 -15.97
C GLY A 73 -7.37 6.88 -14.72
N PRO A 74 -6.86 8.03 -14.27
CA PRO A 74 -7.46 8.71 -13.13
C PRO A 74 -8.84 9.27 -13.49
N SER A 75 -9.72 9.32 -12.49
CA SER A 75 -10.92 10.14 -12.52
C SER A 75 -10.59 11.49 -11.92
N ILE A 76 -10.84 12.58 -12.65
CA ILE A 76 -10.66 13.95 -12.17
C ILE A 76 -12.04 14.56 -11.96
N GLN A 77 -12.30 15.05 -10.76
CA GLN A 77 -13.56 15.69 -10.41
C GLN A 77 -13.31 17.09 -9.86
N HIS A 78 -13.87 18.09 -10.53
CA HIS A 78 -13.87 19.46 -10.01
C HIS A 78 -14.80 19.61 -8.81
N ARG A 79 -14.31 20.26 -7.76
CA ARG A 79 -15.07 20.62 -6.56
C ARG A 79 -15.13 22.13 -6.44
N PRO A 80 -16.31 22.75 -6.66
CA PRO A 80 -16.43 24.20 -6.70
C PRO A 80 -16.47 24.88 -5.32
N ALA A 81 -16.40 24.12 -4.23
CA ALA A 81 -16.42 24.67 -2.87
C ALA A 81 -15.23 25.60 -2.62
N GLY A 82 -15.46 26.78 -2.05
CA GLY A 82 -14.44 27.80 -1.83
C GLY A 82 -13.90 28.37 -3.15
N GLU A 83 -12.58 28.41 -3.30
CA GLU A 83 -11.92 28.87 -4.52
C GLU A 83 -11.95 27.84 -5.65
N GLY A 84 -12.37 26.61 -5.36
CA GLY A 84 -12.36 25.48 -6.27
C GLY A 84 -11.07 24.66 -6.18
N HIS A 85 -11.20 23.39 -6.50
CA HIS A 85 -10.06 22.47 -6.61
C HIS A 85 -10.48 21.21 -7.38
N ASP A 86 -9.51 20.54 -7.96
CA ASP A 86 -9.70 19.23 -8.57
C ASP A 86 -9.27 18.12 -7.62
N ILE A 87 -10.06 17.05 -7.58
CA ILE A 87 -9.69 15.79 -6.93
C ILE A 87 -9.44 14.76 -8.01
N GLU A 88 -8.19 14.32 -8.11
CA GLU A 88 -7.81 13.13 -8.85
C GLU A 88 -8.02 11.90 -7.97
N THR A 89 -8.75 10.92 -8.46
CA THR A 89 -8.87 9.62 -7.81
C THR A 89 -8.32 8.54 -8.74
N ARG A 90 -7.39 7.75 -8.26
CA ARG A 90 -6.81 6.63 -8.99
C ARG A 90 -6.79 5.36 -8.14
N HIS A 91 -7.18 4.26 -8.76
CA HIS A 91 -7.12 2.94 -8.12
C HIS A 91 -5.83 2.22 -8.50
N PHE A 92 -5.26 1.51 -7.52
CA PHE A 92 -4.06 0.70 -7.68
C PHE A 92 -4.33 -0.71 -7.20
N ASN A 93 -3.80 -1.68 -7.94
CA ASN A 93 -3.64 -3.04 -7.46
C ASN A 93 -2.28 -3.14 -6.80
N ILE A 94 -2.25 -3.72 -5.60
CA ILE A 94 -1.06 -3.83 -4.76
C ILE A 94 -0.83 -5.30 -4.44
N ASP A 95 0.37 -5.78 -4.75
CA ASP A 95 0.81 -7.11 -4.41
C ASP A 95 1.75 -7.04 -3.21
N VAL A 96 1.38 -7.70 -2.13
CA VAL A 96 2.18 -7.79 -0.92
C VAL A 96 2.70 -9.21 -0.77
N GLN A 97 4.01 -9.35 -0.76
CA GLN A 97 4.63 -10.65 -0.52
C GLN A 97 4.87 -10.87 0.97
N PHE A 98 4.45 -12.03 1.44
CA PHE A 98 4.69 -12.51 2.78
C PHE A 98 5.63 -13.71 2.74
N SER A 99 6.64 -13.71 3.60
CA SER A 99 7.50 -14.85 3.86
C SER A 99 7.45 -15.16 5.34
N CYS A 100 6.88 -16.30 5.67
CA CYS A 100 6.76 -16.78 7.05
C CYS A 100 7.90 -17.75 7.34
N TYR A 101 8.59 -17.54 8.43
CA TYR A 101 9.76 -18.32 8.84
C TYR A 101 9.56 -18.96 10.21
N GLY A 102 10.33 -20.01 10.49
CA GLY A 102 10.39 -20.66 11.79
C GLY A 102 9.67 -22.01 11.84
N PRO A 103 9.63 -22.64 13.02
CA PRO A 103 9.01 -23.95 13.20
C PRO A 103 7.54 -23.99 12.76
N HIS A 104 6.81 -22.90 12.95
CA HIS A 104 5.38 -22.80 12.65
C HIS A 104 5.07 -21.96 11.40
N ALA A 105 6.03 -21.81 10.47
CA ALA A 105 5.88 -20.99 9.27
C ALA A 105 4.59 -21.26 8.46
N ALA A 106 4.19 -22.54 8.33
CA ALA A 106 2.97 -22.93 7.63
C ALA A 106 1.70 -22.50 8.38
N ALA A 107 1.69 -22.60 9.70
CA ALA A 107 0.57 -22.16 10.53
C ALA A 107 0.44 -20.63 10.50
N LEU A 108 1.56 -19.89 10.55
CA LEU A 108 1.57 -18.44 10.40
C LEU A 108 1.02 -18.00 9.05
N ALA A 109 1.48 -18.61 7.95
CA ALA A 109 0.98 -18.31 6.62
C ALA A 109 -0.54 -18.54 6.53
N GLN A 110 -1.05 -19.63 7.11
CA GLN A 110 -2.47 -19.90 7.13
C GLN A 110 -3.25 -18.92 8.03
N ALA A 111 -2.70 -18.56 9.19
CA ALA A 111 -3.32 -17.57 10.08
C ALA A 111 -3.46 -16.20 9.40
N ILE A 112 -2.40 -15.73 8.73
CA ILE A 112 -2.45 -14.47 7.98
C ILE A 112 -3.48 -14.55 6.86
N ARG A 113 -3.44 -15.59 6.03
CA ARG A 113 -4.38 -15.75 4.90
C ARG A 113 -5.83 -15.79 5.36
N SER A 114 -6.13 -16.49 6.44
CA SER A 114 -7.48 -16.53 7.04
C SER A 114 -7.86 -15.19 7.65
N GLY A 115 -6.93 -14.54 8.36
CA GLY A 115 -7.14 -13.24 9.00
C GLY A 115 -7.42 -12.12 7.99
N LEU A 116 -6.80 -12.16 6.80
CA LEU A 116 -7.08 -11.22 5.71
C LEU A 116 -8.50 -11.33 5.15
N SER A 117 -9.17 -12.48 5.33
CA SER A 117 -10.57 -12.67 4.92
C SER A 117 -11.58 -12.15 5.96
N ILE A 118 -11.12 -11.70 7.12
CA ILE A 118 -11.99 -11.19 8.19
C ILE A 118 -12.21 -9.68 8.01
N PRO A 119 -13.46 -9.21 7.78
CA PRO A 119 -13.75 -7.81 7.50
C PRO A 119 -13.23 -6.85 8.57
N GLN A 120 -13.35 -7.18 9.85
CA GLN A 120 -12.90 -6.35 10.95
C GLN A 120 -11.38 -6.06 10.89
N ASN A 121 -10.58 -7.03 10.43
CA ASN A 121 -9.13 -6.83 10.26
C ASN A 121 -8.83 -5.86 9.11
N ILE A 122 -9.56 -6.01 7.99
CA ILE A 122 -9.37 -5.15 6.82
C ILE A 122 -9.88 -3.73 7.05
N GLU A 123 -10.88 -3.55 7.88
CA GLU A 123 -11.35 -2.22 8.29
C GLU A 123 -10.27 -1.36 8.95
N GLN A 124 -9.26 -1.99 9.58
CA GLN A 124 -8.16 -1.29 10.23
C GLN A 124 -7.17 -0.65 9.24
N ILE A 125 -7.20 -1.05 7.98
CA ILE A 125 -6.27 -0.56 6.94
C ILE A 125 -6.97 0.26 5.84
N ARG A 126 -8.21 0.72 6.06
CA ARG A 126 -8.88 1.60 5.09
C ARG A 126 -8.01 2.80 4.73
N PRO A 127 -7.96 3.21 3.45
CA PRO A 127 -8.82 2.84 2.33
C PRO A 127 -8.35 1.62 1.52
N ILE A 128 -7.46 0.78 2.07
CA ILE A 128 -6.98 -0.43 1.40
C ILE A 128 -8.03 -1.55 1.56
N GLY A 129 -8.41 -2.16 0.44
CA GLY A 129 -9.30 -3.32 0.40
C GLY A 129 -8.54 -4.59 0.07
N PHE A 130 -8.87 -5.70 0.74
CA PHE A 130 -8.34 -7.03 0.40
C PHE A 130 -9.10 -7.61 -0.79
N VAL A 131 -8.37 -8.26 -1.71
CA VAL A 131 -8.93 -8.92 -2.89
C VAL A 131 -8.86 -10.43 -2.76
N SER A 132 -7.65 -10.97 -2.63
CA SER A 132 -7.41 -12.41 -2.57
C SER A 132 -6.00 -12.75 -2.10
N THR A 133 -5.72 -14.03 -1.90
CA THR A 133 -4.35 -14.54 -1.70
C THR A 133 -3.97 -15.53 -2.79
N GLY A 134 -2.73 -15.50 -3.19
CA GLY A 134 -2.12 -16.51 -4.04
C GLY A 134 -1.87 -17.84 -3.32
N GLN A 135 -1.18 -18.73 -4.00
CA GLN A 135 -0.77 -20.03 -3.43
C GLN A 135 0.28 -19.83 -2.33
N ALA A 136 0.21 -20.66 -1.28
CA ALA A 136 1.27 -20.76 -0.30
C ALA A 136 2.28 -21.82 -0.74
N VAL A 137 3.51 -21.41 -0.93
CA VAL A 137 4.59 -22.27 -1.43
C VAL A 137 5.62 -22.46 -0.33
N ARG A 138 5.99 -23.71 -0.09
CA ARG A 138 7.11 -24.03 0.82
C ARG A 138 8.42 -23.83 0.08
N VAL A 139 9.26 -22.95 0.61
CA VAL A 139 10.58 -22.63 0.05
C VAL A 139 11.63 -22.83 1.14
N PRO A 140 12.00 -24.08 1.44
CA PRO A 140 13.00 -24.32 2.47
C PRO A 140 14.32 -23.66 2.06
N GLU A 141 14.92 -22.93 2.98
CA GLU A 141 16.17 -22.22 2.76
C GLU A 141 17.29 -22.88 3.57
N LEU A 142 18.44 -23.14 2.94
CA LEU A 142 19.59 -23.71 3.60
C LEU A 142 20.55 -22.59 4.00
N VAL A 143 20.63 -22.28 5.29
CA VAL A 143 21.55 -21.29 5.84
C VAL A 143 22.47 -21.96 6.86
N ASN A 144 23.77 -21.84 6.69
CA ASN A 144 24.78 -22.42 7.58
C ASN A 144 24.53 -23.91 7.89
N GLN A 145 24.25 -24.71 6.85
CA GLN A 145 23.99 -26.17 6.94
C GLN A 145 22.72 -26.54 7.73
N ARG A 146 21.82 -25.58 8.01
CA ARG A 146 20.53 -25.80 8.64
C ARG A 146 19.40 -25.39 7.70
N HIS A 147 18.35 -26.20 7.66
CA HIS A 147 17.15 -25.88 6.93
C HIS A 147 16.27 -24.95 7.75
N TYR A 148 15.98 -23.78 7.18
CA TYR A 148 14.95 -22.88 7.68
C TYR A 148 13.63 -23.22 7.00
N ASN A 149 12.60 -23.51 7.79
CA ASN A 149 11.27 -23.60 7.24
C ASN A 149 10.83 -22.22 6.80
N ARG A 150 10.42 -22.11 5.53
CA ARG A 150 9.89 -20.89 4.95
C ARG A 150 8.66 -21.22 4.13
N VAL A 151 7.64 -20.40 4.27
CA VAL A 151 6.42 -20.45 3.44
C VAL A 151 6.16 -19.06 2.90
N ASP A 152 6.12 -18.96 1.57
CA ASP A 152 5.86 -17.71 0.86
C ASP A 152 4.46 -17.73 0.26
N PHE A 153 3.80 -16.56 0.27
CA PHE A 153 2.60 -16.30 -0.49
C PHE A 153 2.47 -14.81 -0.81
N THR A 154 1.69 -14.49 -1.84
CA THR A 154 1.34 -13.11 -2.17
C THR A 154 -0.12 -12.86 -1.81
N ALA A 155 -0.41 -11.71 -1.23
CA ALA A 155 -1.76 -11.22 -1.05
C ALA A 155 -1.99 -10.00 -1.94
N PHE A 156 -3.18 -9.93 -2.51
CA PHE A 156 -3.59 -8.90 -3.46
C PHE A 156 -4.55 -7.94 -2.80
N PHE A 157 -4.27 -6.65 -2.95
CA PHE A 157 -5.06 -5.58 -2.37
C PHE A 157 -5.41 -4.53 -3.42
N ARG A 158 -6.38 -3.69 -3.09
CA ARG A 158 -6.76 -2.54 -3.90
C ARG A 158 -6.78 -1.29 -3.05
N LEU A 159 -6.16 -0.23 -3.56
CA LEU A 159 -6.08 1.07 -2.90
C LEU A 159 -6.64 2.16 -3.81
N ALA A 160 -7.56 2.98 -3.29
CA ALA A 160 -7.96 4.21 -3.92
C ALA A 160 -7.13 5.37 -3.35
N ARG A 161 -6.32 6.01 -4.19
CA ARG A 161 -5.57 7.22 -3.83
C ARG A 161 -6.27 8.44 -4.35
N GLN A 162 -6.30 9.48 -3.53
CA GLN A 162 -6.84 10.78 -3.91
C GLN A 162 -5.74 11.83 -3.80
N GLN A 163 -5.68 12.68 -4.82
CA GLN A 163 -4.80 13.84 -4.86
C GLN A 163 -5.63 15.09 -5.13
N ARG A 164 -5.27 16.16 -4.46
CA ARG A 164 -5.90 17.47 -4.63
C ARG A 164 -4.95 18.39 -5.39
N TYR A 165 -5.53 19.14 -6.34
CA TYR A 165 -4.82 20.13 -7.15
C TYR A 165 -5.52 21.46 -7.06
N ALA A 166 -4.76 22.55 -7.03
CA ALA A 166 -5.29 23.93 -6.97
C ALA A 166 -5.83 24.38 -8.34
N ALA A 167 -6.89 23.71 -8.81
CA ALA A 167 -7.65 24.09 -10.00
C ALA A 167 -8.83 24.99 -9.58
N LEU A 168 -8.65 26.30 -9.72
CA LEU A 168 -9.61 27.29 -9.24
C LEU A 168 -10.87 27.34 -10.11
N ASN A 169 -11.97 27.84 -9.53
CA ASN A 169 -13.21 28.09 -10.26
C ASN A 169 -13.00 29.11 -11.38
N VAL A 170 -13.64 28.89 -12.52
CA VAL A 170 -13.74 29.91 -13.58
C VAL A 170 -14.85 30.88 -13.21
N LEU A 171 -14.47 32.10 -12.80
CA LEU A 171 -15.45 33.14 -12.37
C LEU A 171 -15.95 33.94 -13.53
N GLU A 172 -15.11 34.24 -14.54
CA GLU A 172 -15.45 35.03 -15.72
C GLU A 172 -14.74 34.45 -16.96
N VAL A 173 -15.45 34.40 -18.06
CA VAL A 173 -14.89 34.11 -19.39
C VAL A 173 -15.02 35.38 -20.24
N PRO A 174 -13.94 36.09 -20.56
CA PRO A 174 -14.01 37.25 -21.46
C PRO A 174 -14.38 36.77 -22.87
N LEU A 175 -15.60 37.07 -23.31
CA LEU A 175 -16.02 36.83 -24.67
C LEU A 175 -15.43 37.94 -25.58
N GLN A 176 -14.41 37.62 -26.35
CA GLN A 176 -13.98 38.48 -27.47
C GLN A 176 -14.76 38.06 -28.72
N LEU A 177 -15.78 38.85 -29.08
CA LEU A 177 -16.44 38.72 -30.35
C LEU A 177 -15.57 39.42 -31.40
N ASN A 178 -14.83 38.67 -32.18
CA ASN A 178 -14.25 39.23 -33.43
C ASN A 178 -15.36 39.51 -34.39
N LYS A 179 -15.62 40.80 -34.67
CA LYS A 179 -16.45 41.22 -35.81
C LYS A 179 -15.52 41.14 -37.05
N ASP A 180 -15.80 40.18 -37.92
CA ASP A 180 -15.32 40.17 -39.31
C ASP A 180 -15.94 41.31 -40.11
#